data_f4779f0de25fb81332694491c133c078
#
_entry.id   f4779f0de25fb81332694491c133c078
#
_cell.length_a   1.000
_cell.length_b   1.000
_cell.length_c   1.000
_cell.angle_alpha   90.00
_cell.angle_beta   90.00
_cell.angle_gamma   90.00
#
_symmetry.space_group_name_H-M   'P 1'
#
loop_
_entity.id
_entity.type
_entity.pdbx_description
1 polymer ?
#
loop_
_entity_poly.entity_id
_entity_poly.type
_entity_poly.pdbx_seq_one_letter_code
_entity_poly.pdbx_strand_id
1 'polypeptide(L)'
;IYEPHLDQLFERNIKQGRLTFTTDLASAIEKAKIIFLALPTPPGEDGSADLSYIIGVAGDLGKIIKDYKVIVDKSTVPVGTADKVREAVKKHTTIEFDVVSNPEFLREGFAVDDFLKPDRVVIGTSSEKARKIMEELYKPYVRQGNPIIFMDERSAELTKYAANAFLATKITFMNEIANLCEKLGADVDAVRGLRAGRA
;
A
#
# COMPACT_ATOMS: atom_id res chain seq x y z
N ILE A 1 -12.28 10.08 -11.40
CA ILE A 1 -11.63 8.80 -11.05
C ILE A 1 -11.60 7.96 -12.30
N TYR A 2 -10.41 7.65 -12.76
CA TYR A 2 -10.21 6.92 -14.01
C TYR A 2 -9.67 5.51 -13.70
N GLU A 3 -10.53 4.68 -13.10
CA GLU A 3 -10.22 3.28 -12.86
C GLU A 3 -11.44 2.44 -13.22
N PRO A 4 -11.33 1.43 -14.11
CA PRO A 4 -12.46 0.60 -14.51
C PRO A 4 -13.20 0.00 -13.31
N HIS A 5 -14.53 0.02 -13.34
CA HIS A 5 -15.44 -0.52 -12.33
C HIS A 5 -15.45 0.18 -10.97
N LEU A 6 -14.60 1.19 -10.75
CA LEU A 6 -14.54 1.90 -9.46
C LEU A 6 -15.78 2.79 -9.26
N ASP A 7 -16.31 3.40 -10.33
CA ASP A 7 -17.55 4.19 -10.34
C ASP A 7 -18.74 3.40 -9.79
N GLN A 8 -18.93 2.17 -10.25
CA GLN A 8 -20.01 1.28 -9.81
C GLN A 8 -19.88 0.92 -8.31
N LEU A 9 -18.64 0.72 -7.84
CA LEU A 9 -18.37 0.47 -6.42
C LEU A 9 -18.70 1.70 -5.57
N PHE A 10 -18.33 2.89 -6.02
CA PHE A 10 -18.66 4.16 -5.36
C PHE A 10 -20.16 4.34 -5.23
N GLU A 11 -20.88 4.34 -6.34
CA GLU A 11 -22.32 4.54 -6.35
C GLU A 11 -23.07 3.56 -5.46
N ARG A 12 -22.71 2.28 -5.53
CA ARG A 12 -23.30 1.24 -4.70
C ARG A 12 -23.08 1.49 -3.21
N ASN A 13 -21.85 1.82 -2.82
CA ASN A 13 -21.50 1.98 -1.40
C ASN A 13 -22.04 3.31 -0.82
N ILE A 14 -22.12 4.37 -1.62
CA ILE A 14 -22.79 5.61 -1.23
C ILE A 14 -24.29 5.35 -1.01
N LYS A 15 -24.97 4.71 -1.96
CA LYS A 15 -26.41 4.34 -1.86
C LYS A 15 -26.72 3.52 -0.61
N GLN A 16 -25.78 2.66 -0.19
CA GLN A 16 -25.94 1.78 0.97
C GLN A 16 -25.48 2.42 2.27
N GLY A 17 -25.07 3.70 2.25
CA GLY A 17 -24.58 4.41 3.45
C GLY A 17 -23.25 3.86 4.02
N ARG A 18 -22.51 3.08 3.22
CA ARG A 18 -21.22 2.50 3.65
C ARG A 18 -20.01 3.36 3.30
N LEU A 19 -20.18 4.32 2.40
CA LEU A 19 -19.15 5.25 1.99
C LEU A 19 -19.67 6.67 2.17
N THR A 20 -18.93 7.48 2.91
CA THR A 20 -19.19 8.90 3.12
C THR A 20 -17.90 9.69 2.91
N PHE A 21 -18.04 10.94 2.47
CA PHE A 21 -16.93 11.86 2.32
C PHE A 21 -17.12 13.03 3.27
N THR A 22 -16.04 13.47 3.89
CA THR A 22 -16.02 14.63 4.77
C THR A 22 -14.64 15.28 4.76
N THR A 23 -14.60 16.57 5.01
CA THR A 23 -13.38 17.33 5.31
C THR A 23 -13.17 17.51 6.82
N ASP A 24 -14.12 17.09 7.64
CA ASP A 24 -14.00 17.09 9.10
C ASP A 24 -13.27 15.80 9.55
N LEU A 25 -11.95 15.93 9.71
CA LEU A 25 -11.08 14.84 10.12
C LEU A 25 -11.44 14.32 11.53
N ALA A 26 -11.80 15.21 12.44
CA ALA A 26 -12.08 14.83 13.83
C ALA A 26 -13.32 13.92 13.93
N SER A 27 -14.42 14.31 13.26
CA SER A 27 -15.64 13.50 13.25
C SER A 27 -15.47 12.16 12.53
N ALA A 28 -14.67 12.13 11.48
CA ALA A 28 -14.36 10.88 10.74
C ALA A 28 -13.59 9.89 11.61
N ILE A 29 -12.61 10.37 12.38
CA ILE A 29 -11.71 9.53 13.19
C ILE A 29 -12.38 9.04 14.47
N GLU A 30 -13.32 9.80 15.03
CA GLU A 30 -13.99 9.43 16.29
C GLU A 30 -14.57 8.01 16.23
N LYS A 31 -15.17 7.62 15.11
CA LYS A 31 -15.79 6.31 14.91
C LYS A 31 -14.86 5.28 14.23
N ALA A 32 -13.75 5.71 13.65
CA ALA A 32 -12.85 4.84 12.93
C ALA A 32 -11.96 4.04 13.88
N LYS A 33 -11.84 2.74 13.68
CA LYS A 33 -10.88 1.87 14.37
C LYS A 33 -9.55 1.81 13.60
N ILE A 34 -9.61 1.87 12.28
CA ILE A 34 -8.47 1.79 11.36
C ILE A 34 -8.45 3.05 10.51
N ILE A 35 -7.31 3.69 10.41
CA ILE A 35 -7.10 4.93 9.67
C ILE A 35 -6.04 4.68 8.60
N PHE A 36 -6.41 4.76 7.32
CA PHE A 36 -5.48 4.60 6.22
C PHE A 36 -4.90 5.95 5.79
N LEU A 37 -3.59 6.07 5.84
CA LEU A 37 -2.84 7.17 5.23
C LEU A 37 -2.59 6.82 3.77
N ALA A 38 -3.48 7.30 2.89
CA ALA A 38 -3.37 7.16 1.44
C ALA A 38 -3.14 8.56 0.84
N LEU A 39 -1.99 9.14 1.15
CA LEU A 39 -1.63 10.51 0.88
C LEU A 39 -0.57 10.58 -0.23
N PRO A 40 -0.53 11.68 -1.01
CA PRO A 40 0.50 11.85 -2.01
C PRO A 40 1.89 11.94 -1.38
N THR A 41 2.87 11.33 -2.06
CA THR A 41 4.30 11.36 -1.71
C THR A 41 5.09 11.81 -2.95
N PRO A 42 4.97 13.09 -3.35
CA PRO A 42 5.63 13.57 -4.55
C PRO A 42 7.16 13.47 -4.42
N PRO A 43 7.88 13.27 -5.54
CA PRO A 43 9.33 13.28 -5.50
C PRO A 43 9.85 14.71 -5.25
N GLY A 44 10.83 14.84 -4.38
CA GLY A 44 11.63 16.04 -4.21
C GLY A 44 12.59 16.26 -5.39
N GLU A 45 13.27 17.41 -5.43
CA GLU A 45 14.26 17.73 -6.46
C GLU A 45 15.45 16.76 -6.48
N ASP A 46 15.77 16.18 -5.34
CA ASP A 46 16.83 15.17 -5.16
C ASP A 46 16.36 13.73 -5.40
N GLY A 47 15.09 13.53 -5.81
CA GLY A 47 14.46 12.23 -5.99
C GLY A 47 13.99 11.56 -4.71
N SER A 48 14.14 12.18 -3.54
CA SER A 48 13.55 11.70 -2.28
C SER A 48 12.03 11.87 -2.28
N ALA A 49 11.30 11.06 -1.50
CA ALA A 49 9.87 11.24 -1.33
C ALA A 49 9.58 12.33 -0.29
N ASP A 50 8.73 13.30 -0.65
CA ASP A 50 8.24 14.30 0.31
C ASP A 50 7.20 13.66 1.24
N LEU A 51 7.55 13.57 2.51
CA LEU A 51 6.70 13.00 3.57
C LEU A 51 5.92 14.07 4.35
N SER A 52 5.99 15.33 3.97
CA SER A 52 5.38 16.45 4.70
C SER A 52 3.89 16.24 4.95
N TYR A 53 3.14 15.75 3.94
CA TYR A 53 1.71 15.45 4.06
C TYR A 53 1.44 14.34 5.08
N ILE A 54 2.19 13.25 5.00
CA ILE A 54 2.02 12.11 5.91
C ILE A 54 2.33 12.50 7.35
N ILE A 55 3.45 13.17 7.57
CA ILE A 55 3.89 13.59 8.90
C ILE A 55 2.97 14.67 9.46
N GLY A 56 2.50 15.60 8.62
CA GLY A 56 1.52 16.62 9.03
C GLY A 56 0.21 15.99 9.52
N VAL A 57 -0.38 15.10 8.72
CA VAL A 57 -1.60 14.38 9.09
C VAL A 57 -1.38 13.49 10.33
N ALA A 58 -0.24 12.81 10.45
CA ALA A 58 0.10 12.03 11.64
C ALA A 58 0.13 12.90 12.92
N GLY A 59 0.71 14.10 12.84
CA GLY A 59 0.67 15.06 13.95
C GLY A 59 -0.74 15.50 14.31
N ASP A 60 -1.60 15.74 13.33
CA ASP A 60 -3.00 16.11 13.56
C ASP A 60 -3.81 14.94 14.14
N LEU A 61 -3.56 13.71 13.70
CA LEU A 61 -4.13 12.51 14.32
C LEU A 61 -3.81 12.45 15.82
N GLY A 62 -2.54 12.68 16.18
CA GLY A 62 -2.12 12.68 17.58
C GLY A 62 -2.90 13.67 18.47
N LYS A 63 -3.35 14.80 17.91
CA LYS A 63 -4.15 15.82 18.65
C LYS A 63 -5.61 15.42 18.88
N ILE A 64 -6.15 14.52 18.04
CA ILE A 64 -7.60 14.25 18.00
C ILE A 64 -7.99 12.83 18.39
N ILE A 65 -7.08 11.85 18.37
CA ILE A 65 -7.41 10.49 18.82
C ILE A 65 -7.73 10.46 20.32
N LYS A 66 -8.82 9.77 20.68
CA LYS A 66 -9.30 9.66 22.07
C LYS A 66 -9.30 8.22 22.59
N ASP A 67 -9.16 7.27 21.70
CA ASP A 67 -9.12 5.82 21.97
C ASP A 67 -8.13 5.13 21.04
N TYR A 68 -7.93 3.84 21.26
CA TYR A 68 -6.99 3.04 20.45
C TYR A 68 -7.32 3.06 18.96
N LYS A 69 -6.33 3.36 18.14
CA LYS A 69 -6.41 3.37 16.67
C LYS A 69 -5.28 2.56 16.05
N VAL A 70 -5.55 1.94 14.91
CA VAL A 70 -4.53 1.40 14.01
C VAL A 70 -4.34 2.39 12.87
N ILE A 71 -3.16 2.98 12.77
CA ILE A 71 -2.78 3.92 11.72
C ILE A 71 -2.01 3.15 10.66
N VAL A 72 -2.56 3.07 9.45
CA VAL A 72 -2.03 2.24 8.38
C VAL A 72 -1.42 3.12 7.29
N ASP A 73 -0.12 3.01 7.11
CA ASP A 73 0.58 3.65 6.00
C ASP A 73 0.39 2.83 4.73
N LYS A 74 -0.43 3.36 3.81
CA LYS A 74 -0.77 2.72 2.53
C LYS A 74 0.01 3.30 1.37
N SER A 75 0.52 4.52 1.49
CA SER A 75 1.31 5.21 0.48
C SER A 75 2.65 4.50 0.25
N THR A 76 3.24 4.67 -0.93
CA THR A 76 4.61 4.22 -1.21
C THR A 76 5.59 5.18 -0.54
N VAL A 77 6.29 4.69 0.47
CA VAL A 77 7.13 5.51 1.35
C VAL A 77 8.51 4.88 1.57
N PRO A 78 9.54 5.69 1.82
CA PRO A 78 10.87 5.22 2.19
C PRO A 78 10.87 4.39 3.48
N VAL A 79 11.85 3.48 3.58
CA VAL A 79 12.06 2.66 4.79
C VAL A 79 12.28 3.55 6.01
N GLY A 80 11.57 3.24 7.10
CA GLY A 80 11.59 4.01 8.35
C GLY A 80 10.50 5.09 8.45
N THR A 81 9.57 5.15 7.49
CA THR A 81 8.45 6.11 7.56
C THR A 81 7.47 5.77 8.68
N ALA A 82 7.20 4.49 8.94
CA ALA A 82 6.37 4.07 10.07
C ALA A 82 6.89 4.59 11.42
N ASP A 83 8.21 4.61 11.61
CA ASP A 83 8.82 5.17 12.82
C ASP A 83 8.58 6.68 12.92
N LYS A 84 8.72 7.42 11.81
CA LYS A 84 8.46 8.86 11.76
C LYS A 84 6.98 9.18 12.03
N VAL A 85 6.07 8.40 11.47
CA VAL A 85 4.62 8.51 11.74
C VAL A 85 4.35 8.29 13.23
N ARG A 86 4.91 7.23 13.80
CA ARG A 86 4.78 6.90 15.23
C ARG A 86 5.28 8.04 16.12
N GLU A 87 6.42 8.61 15.80
CA GLU A 87 6.97 9.76 16.53
C GLU A 87 6.10 11.01 16.40
N ALA A 88 5.59 11.31 15.20
CA ALA A 88 4.73 12.45 14.97
C ALA A 88 3.44 12.39 15.78
N VAL A 89 2.79 11.22 15.82
CA VAL A 89 1.59 10.98 16.63
C VAL A 89 1.90 11.09 18.12
N LYS A 90 2.96 10.42 18.60
CA LYS A 90 3.36 10.40 20.02
C LYS A 90 3.65 11.78 20.61
N LYS A 91 4.06 12.75 19.81
CA LYS A 91 4.30 14.13 20.27
C LYS A 91 3.04 14.80 20.84
N HIS A 92 1.86 14.33 20.45
CA HIS A 92 0.60 15.00 20.75
C HIS A 92 -0.37 14.16 21.58
N THR A 93 -0.07 12.89 21.83
CA THR A 93 -0.98 12.01 22.58
C THR A 93 -0.24 10.99 23.45
N THR A 94 -0.91 10.57 24.52
CA THR A 94 -0.54 9.41 25.35
C THR A 94 -1.48 8.23 25.12
N ILE A 95 -2.48 8.39 24.24
CA ILE A 95 -3.40 7.31 23.87
C ILE A 95 -2.62 6.21 23.14
N GLU A 96 -2.93 4.97 23.45
CA GLU A 96 -2.36 3.81 22.77
C GLU A 96 -2.78 3.77 21.29
N PHE A 97 -1.84 3.54 20.40
CA PHE A 97 -2.07 3.32 18.98
C PHE A 97 -0.98 2.45 18.39
N ASP A 98 -1.24 1.83 17.25
CA ASP A 98 -0.26 1.11 16.46
C ASP A 98 -0.11 1.72 15.07
N VAL A 99 1.11 1.67 14.53
CA VAL A 99 1.40 2.03 13.15
C VAL A 99 1.69 0.75 12.37
N VAL A 100 1.09 0.64 11.20
CA VAL A 100 1.20 -0.52 10.30
C VAL A 100 1.64 -0.05 8.93
N SER A 101 2.61 -0.70 8.32
CA SER A 101 2.96 -0.52 6.91
C SER A 101 2.20 -1.55 6.07
N ASN A 102 1.35 -1.07 5.16
CA ASN A 102 0.56 -1.92 4.28
C ASN A 102 0.67 -1.45 2.82
N PRO A 103 1.81 -1.69 2.17
CA PRO A 103 2.04 -1.25 0.81
C PRO A 103 1.03 -1.88 -0.16
N GLU A 104 0.71 -1.13 -1.22
CA GLU A 104 -0.14 -1.59 -2.31
C GLU A 104 0.70 -2.18 -3.47
N PHE A 105 0.10 -3.10 -4.22
CA PHE A 105 0.69 -3.71 -5.42
C PHE A 105 -0.31 -3.68 -6.59
N LEU A 106 -1.02 -2.55 -6.73
CA LEU A 106 -2.08 -2.37 -7.70
C LEU A 106 -1.51 -1.93 -9.05
N ARG A 107 -2.09 -2.42 -10.14
CA ARG A 107 -1.79 -1.98 -11.50
C ARG A 107 -2.83 -0.97 -11.95
N GLU A 108 -2.41 0.13 -12.55
CA GLU A 108 -3.33 1.07 -13.19
C GLU A 108 -4.16 0.36 -14.25
N GLY A 109 -5.47 0.63 -14.28
CA GLY A 109 -6.43 -0.03 -15.15
C GLY A 109 -6.95 -1.39 -14.66
N PHE A 110 -6.36 -1.95 -13.60
CA PHE A 110 -6.75 -3.23 -12.98
C PHE A 110 -6.84 -3.14 -11.46
N ALA A 111 -6.76 -1.93 -10.88
CA ALA A 111 -6.63 -1.74 -9.45
C ALA A 111 -7.81 -2.31 -8.64
N VAL A 112 -9.03 -2.25 -9.17
CA VAL A 112 -10.22 -2.82 -8.54
C VAL A 112 -10.08 -4.34 -8.40
N ASP A 113 -9.72 -5.03 -9.48
CA ASP A 113 -9.57 -6.49 -9.46
C ASP A 113 -8.39 -6.91 -8.58
N ASP A 114 -7.26 -6.22 -8.70
CA ASP A 114 -6.06 -6.48 -7.89
C ASP A 114 -6.32 -6.27 -6.39
N PHE A 115 -7.17 -5.29 -6.02
CA PHE A 115 -7.54 -5.07 -4.63
C PHE A 115 -8.53 -6.10 -4.09
N LEU A 116 -9.53 -6.46 -4.90
CA LEU A 116 -10.59 -7.41 -4.50
C LEU A 116 -10.12 -8.86 -4.50
N LYS A 117 -9.09 -9.18 -5.31
CA LYS A 117 -8.49 -10.52 -5.44
C LYS A 117 -6.96 -10.40 -5.48
N PRO A 118 -6.35 -9.95 -4.38
CA PRO A 118 -4.91 -9.71 -4.36
C PRO A 118 -4.14 -11.03 -4.43
N ASP A 119 -3.04 -11.08 -5.17
CA ASP A 119 -2.10 -12.20 -5.16
C ASP A 119 -1.51 -12.41 -3.76
N ARG A 120 -1.32 -11.34 -3.03
CA ARG A 120 -0.84 -11.30 -1.65
C ARG A 120 -1.21 -9.98 -0.98
N VAL A 121 -1.32 -10.00 0.34
CA VAL A 121 -1.40 -8.79 1.17
C VAL A 121 -0.16 -8.76 2.05
N VAL A 122 0.60 -7.66 2.03
CA VAL A 122 1.78 -7.48 2.90
C VAL A 122 1.39 -6.55 4.05
N ILE A 123 1.67 -6.99 5.27
CA ILE A 123 1.38 -6.24 6.51
C ILE A 123 2.64 -6.21 7.37
N GLY A 124 3.21 -5.02 7.52
CA GLY A 124 4.34 -4.75 8.40
C GLY A 124 3.85 -4.23 9.74
N THR A 125 4.01 -5.02 10.79
CA THR A 125 3.72 -4.60 12.17
C THR A 125 4.38 -5.50 13.19
N SER A 126 4.90 -4.90 14.25
CA SER A 126 5.41 -5.59 15.44
C SER A 126 4.35 -5.81 16.53
N SER A 127 3.12 -5.26 16.34
CA SER A 127 2.01 -5.38 17.29
C SER A 127 1.11 -6.56 16.96
N GLU A 128 1.01 -7.53 17.87
CA GLU A 128 0.06 -8.65 17.75
C GLU A 128 -1.42 -8.19 17.75
N LYS A 129 -1.72 -7.08 18.43
CA LYS A 129 -3.06 -6.47 18.44
C LYS A 129 -3.42 -5.91 17.07
N ALA A 130 -2.53 -5.12 16.47
CA ALA A 130 -2.70 -4.59 15.12
C ALA A 130 -2.74 -5.71 14.08
N ARG A 131 -1.88 -6.73 14.21
CA ARG A 131 -1.84 -7.91 13.34
C ARG A 131 -3.21 -8.57 13.23
N LYS A 132 -3.85 -8.89 14.37
CA LYS A 132 -5.18 -9.52 14.39
C LYS A 132 -6.24 -8.64 13.72
N ILE A 133 -6.22 -7.33 13.97
CA ILE A 133 -7.18 -6.40 13.39
C ILE A 133 -7.01 -6.33 11.86
N MET A 134 -5.78 -6.28 11.37
CA MET A 134 -5.49 -6.25 9.93
C MET A 134 -5.79 -7.59 9.26
N GLU A 135 -5.55 -8.70 9.93
CA GLU A 135 -5.93 -10.03 9.44
C GLU A 135 -7.44 -10.14 9.25
N GLU A 136 -8.24 -9.74 10.25
CA GLU A 136 -9.70 -9.71 10.15
C GLU A 136 -10.18 -8.82 9.01
N LEU A 137 -9.55 -7.66 8.82
CA LEU A 137 -9.89 -6.72 7.75
C LEU A 137 -9.68 -7.33 6.37
N TYR A 138 -8.54 -8.01 6.13
CA TYR A 138 -8.20 -8.56 4.83
C TYR A 138 -8.71 -9.97 4.57
N LYS A 139 -9.14 -10.70 5.59
CA LYS A 139 -9.67 -12.07 5.47
C LYS A 139 -10.72 -12.26 4.37
N PRO A 140 -11.67 -11.34 4.13
CA PRO A 140 -12.64 -11.50 3.05
C PRO A 140 -12.03 -11.52 1.65
N TYR A 141 -10.88 -10.87 1.45
CA TYR A 141 -10.21 -10.71 0.15
C TYR A 141 -9.27 -11.86 -0.19
N VAL A 142 -8.80 -12.61 0.81
CA VAL A 142 -7.82 -13.70 0.66
C VAL A 142 -8.43 -15.10 0.78
N ARG A 143 -9.75 -15.23 0.65
CA ARG A 143 -10.50 -16.51 0.80
C ARG A 143 -10.11 -17.59 -0.20
N GLN A 144 -9.45 -17.23 -1.30
CA GLN A 144 -9.01 -18.16 -2.35
C GLN A 144 -7.63 -18.78 -2.09
N GLY A 145 -7.11 -18.65 -0.87
CA GLY A 145 -5.81 -19.22 -0.50
C GLY A 145 -4.61 -18.31 -0.72
N ASN A 146 -4.82 -17.06 -1.15
CA ASN A 146 -3.75 -16.09 -1.27
C ASN A 146 -3.25 -15.64 0.12
N PRO A 147 -1.94 -15.52 0.34
CA PRO A 147 -1.41 -15.29 1.68
C PRO A 147 -1.54 -13.84 2.14
N ILE A 148 -1.80 -13.67 3.44
CA ILE A 148 -1.42 -12.45 4.16
C ILE A 148 -0.02 -12.69 4.72
N ILE A 149 0.95 -11.90 4.28
CA ILE A 149 2.35 -12.01 4.67
C ILE A 149 2.63 -10.97 5.74
N PHE A 150 2.96 -11.43 6.94
CA PHE A 150 3.33 -10.57 8.06
C PHE A 150 4.83 -10.44 8.18
N MET A 151 5.30 -9.23 8.42
CA MET A 151 6.70 -8.90 8.66
C MET A 151 6.80 -7.64 9.54
N ASP A 152 8.00 -7.18 9.84
CA ASP A 152 8.19 -5.87 10.48
C ASP A 152 7.89 -4.72 9.51
N GLU A 153 7.70 -3.52 10.04
CA GLU A 153 7.29 -2.35 9.28
C GLU A 153 8.32 -1.99 8.19
N ARG A 154 9.62 -2.01 8.53
CA ARG A 154 10.71 -1.65 7.60
C ARG A 154 10.82 -2.66 6.46
N SER A 155 10.67 -3.94 6.73
CA SER A 155 10.65 -4.99 5.72
C SER A 155 9.47 -4.83 4.77
N ALA A 156 8.28 -4.46 5.27
CA ALA A 156 7.11 -4.20 4.45
C ALA A 156 7.31 -2.97 3.53
N GLU A 157 7.86 -1.89 4.06
CA GLU A 157 8.21 -0.69 3.28
C GLU A 157 9.21 -1.04 2.17
N LEU A 158 10.29 -1.78 2.50
CA LEU A 158 11.29 -2.20 1.51
C LEU A 158 10.70 -3.13 0.44
N THR A 159 9.76 -4.00 0.80
CA THR A 159 9.15 -4.96 -0.13
C THR A 159 8.51 -4.27 -1.34
N LYS A 160 7.89 -3.09 -1.14
CA LYS A 160 7.32 -2.31 -2.25
C LYS A 160 8.39 -1.83 -3.22
N TYR A 161 9.48 -1.26 -2.72
CA TYR A 161 10.59 -0.80 -3.55
C TYR A 161 11.28 -1.97 -4.26
N ALA A 162 11.53 -3.06 -3.56
CA ALA A 162 12.14 -4.25 -4.15
C ALA A 162 11.28 -4.83 -5.27
N ALA A 163 9.97 -4.91 -5.09
CA ALA A 163 9.05 -5.40 -6.13
C ALA A 163 9.06 -4.50 -7.37
N ASN A 164 9.01 -3.19 -7.19
CA ASN A 164 9.03 -2.22 -8.29
C ASN A 164 10.38 -2.23 -9.02
N ALA A 165 11.50 -2.26 -8.30
CA ALA A 165 12.84 -2.33 -8.87
C ALA A 165 13.04 -3.63 -9.65
N PHE A 166 12.57 -4.75 -9.12
CA PHE A 166 12.64 -6.04 -9.81
C PHE A 166 11.82 -6.04 -11.11
N LEU A 167 10.61 -5.47 -11.08
CA LEU A 167 9.78 -5.33 -12.29
C LEU A 167 10.48 -4.47 -13.34
N ALA A 168 11.01 -3.31 -12.95
CA ALA A 168 11.77 -2.43 -13.85
C ALA A 168 12.98 -3.14 -14.46
N THR A 169 13.74 -3.89 -13.64
CA THR A 169 14.88 -4.68 -14.09
C THR A 169 14.46 -5.73 -15.11
N LYS A 170 13.36 -6.46 -14.87
CA LYS A 170 12.84 -7.45 -15.83
C LYS A 170 12.43 -6.82 -17.15
N ILE A 171 11.77 -5.66 -17.13
CA ILE A 171 11.36 -4.95 -18.35
C ILE A 171 12.60 -4.52 -19.13
N THR A 172 13.56 -3.88 -18.46
CA THR A 172 14.82 -3.44 -19.09
C THR A 172 15.58 -4.62 -19.69
N PHE A 173 15.72 -5.72 -18.94
CA PHE A 173 16.37 -6.93 -19.45
C PHE A 173 15.68 -7.47 -20.71
N MET A 174 14.35 -7.53 -20.73
CA MET A 174 13.63 -8.01 -21.92
C MET A 174 13.75 -7.06 -23.11
N ASN A 175 13.86 -5.75 -22.88
CA ASN A 175 14.13 -4.79 -23.96
C ASN A 175 15.52 -5.02 -24.58
N GLU A 176 16.54 -5.28 -23.75
CA GLU A 176 17.87 -5.63 -24.27
C GLU A 176 17.87 -6.94 -25.07
N ILE A 177 17.12 -7.95 -24.59
CA ILE A 177 16.95 -9.21 -25.36
C ILE A 177 16.20 -8.96 -26.67
N ALA A 178 15.19 -8.10 -26.71
CA ALA A 178 14.49 -7.73 -27.93
C ALA A 178 15.46 -7.10 -28.96
N ASN A 179 16.28 -6.15 -28.55
CA ASN A 179 17.30 -5.52 -29.39
C ASN A 179 18.31 -6.54 -29.93
N LEU A 180 18.68 -7.55 -29.13
CA LEU A 180 19.57 -8.63 -29.56
C LEU A 180 18.89 -9.56 -30.60
N CYS A 181 17.61 -9.91 -30.35
CA CYS A 181 16.81 -10.72 -31.29
C CYS A 181 16.72 -10.05 -32.67
N GLU A 182 16.46 -8.74 -32.72
CA GLU A 182 16.43 -7.99 -33.98
C GLU A 182 17.75 -8.12 -34.78
N LYS A 183 18.87 -8.03 -34.07
CA LYS A 183 20.21 -8.17 -34.73
C LYS A 183 20.54 -9.58 -35.20
N LEU A 184 19.99 -10.58 -34.52
CA LEU A 184 20.28 -11.99 -34.81
C LEU A 184 19.19 -12.67 -35.67
N GLY A 185 18.10 -11.98 -36.01
CA GLY A 185 16.96 -12.54 -36.72
C GLY A 185 16.16 -13.55 -35.89
N ALA A 186 16.19 -13.44 -34.57
CA ALA A 186 15.45 -14.30 -33.65
C ALA A 186 14.08 -13.68 -33.29
N ASP A 187 13.11 -14.53 -32.92
CA ASP A 187 11.79 -14.11 -32.44
C ASP A 187 11.80 -13.86 -30.92
N VAL A 188 11.64 -12.61 -30.51
CA VAL A 188 11.64 -12.23 -29.10
C VAL A 188 10.48 -12.86 -28.32
N ASP A 189 9.31 -13.10 -28.94
CA ASP A 189 8.18 -13.72 -28.25
C ASP A 189 8.45 -15.21 -27.95
N ALA A 190 9.14 -15.90 -28.86
CA ALA A 190 9.62 -17.25 -28.62
C ALA A 190 10.66 -17.28 -27.48
N VAL A 191 11.60 -16.33 -27.47
CA VAL A 191 12.63 -16.22 -26.41
C VAL A 191 12.01 -15.87 -25.06
N ARG A 192 11.05 -14.94 -25.03
CA ARG A 192 10.32 -14.57 -23.81
C ARG A 192 9.53 -15.74 -23.22
N GLY A 193 9.06 -16.68 -24.06
CA GLY A 193 8.35 -17.89 -23.63
C GLY A 193 9.23 -18.86 -22.83
N LEU A 194 10.54 -18.74 -22.89
CA LEU A 194 11.46 -19.42 -21.98
C LEU A 194 11.27 -18.85 -20.55
N ARG A 195 10.31 -19.41 -19.84
CA ARG A 195 10.25 -19.20 -18.39
C ARG A 195 11.57 -19.73 -17.84
N ALA A 196 12.44 -18.85 -17.38
CA ALA A 196 13.55 -19.23 -16.53
C ALA A 196 13.01 -20.24 -15.52
N GLY A 197 13.58 -21.45 -15.53
CA GLY A 197 12.99 -22.63 -14.92
C GLY A 197 12.45 -22.38 -13.53
N ARG A 198 11.44 -23.16 -13.18
CA ARG A 198 10.95 -23.22 -11.80
C ARG A 198 12.13 -23.52 -10.88
N ALA A 199 12.58 -22.50 -10.14
CA ALA A 199 13.36 -22.72 -8.94
C ALA A 199 12.42 -22.99 -7.78
#